data_31c75974ba50beff5e1790af1e18baab
#
_entry.id   31c75974ba50beff5e1790af1e18baab
#
_cell.length_a   1.000
_cell.length_b   1.000
_cell.length_c   1.000
_cell.angle_alpha   90.00
_cell.angle_beta   90.00
_cell.angle_gamma   90.00
#
_symmetry.space_group_name_H-M   'P 1'
#
loop_
_entity.id
_entity.type
_entity.pdbx_description
1 polymer ?
#
loop_
_entity_poly.entity_id
_entity_poly.type
_entity_poly.pdbx_seq_one_letter_code
_entity_poly.pdbx_strand_id
1 'polypeptide(L)'
;MFDGVELGEFDINSFMNEEAISEDEQAVSGEAVERQIVFAIDASNSMQGYKIGAVNDIVNNVISKLKSYARTQAHSISISVVGYSSRLFRWTNAFVPIKDFKYSYVEMVDGLTDISALFQELFELTEHHMHPVAKKFVVLFSDGLPTSDYQEAQSKWMTTDQYKDTQKIAVAFDDDLTDPQSAEFFQQFTVTGTVISVKEQEKLLSILLD
;
A
#
# COMPACT_ATOMS: atom_id res chain seq x y z
N MET A 1 36.95 52.55 60.63
CA MET A 1 37.95 52.29 59.59
C MET A 1 37.70 50.84 59.17
N PHE A 2 36.85 50.67 58.16
CA PHE A 2 36.59 49.39 57.60
C PHE A 2 36.73 49.55 56.05
N ASP A 3 37.75 48.86 55.56
CA ASP A 3 38.17 48.87 54.20
C ASP A 3 37.06 48.21 53.26
N GLY A 4 36.84 48.90 52.15
CA GLY A 4 35.91 48.43 51.16
C GLY A 4 36.46 47.22 50.40
N VAL A 5 35.64 46.21 50.27
CA VAL A 5 35.88 45.08 49.38
C VAL A 5 35.17 45.43 48.06
N GLU A 6 35.95 45.70 47.03
CA GLU A 6 35.45 45.78 45.66
C GLU A 6 34.92 44.44 45.20
N LEU A 7 33.64 44.38 44.93
CA LEU A 7 33.03 43.25 44.24
C LEU A 7 33.35 43.37 42.73
N GLY A 8 34.25 42.51 42.28
CA GLY A 8 34.59 42.39 40.90
C GLY A 8 33.33 42.06 40.07
N GLU A 9 33.17 42.76 38.96
CA GLU A 9 32.13 42.49 37.94
C GLU A 9 32.24 41.06 37.43
N PHE A 10 31.17 40.27 37.65
CA PHE A 10 31.04 38.98 37.06
C PHE A 10 30.68 39.14 35.59
N ASP A 11 31.65 38.90 34.68
CA ASP A 11 31.45 38.90 33.27
C ASP A 11 30.68 37.64 32.85
N ILE A 12 29.36 37.81 32.64
CA ILE A 12 28.44 36.76 32.20
C ILE A 12 28.73 36.33 30.75
N ASN A 13 29.51 37.11 30.01
CA ASN A 13 29.79 36.81 28.59
C ASN A 13 30.89 35.74 28.40
N SER A 14 31.62 35.37 29.44
CA SER A 14 32.67 34.33 29.35
C SER A 14 32.11 32.89 29.41
N PHE A 15 30.83 32.70 29.73
CA PHE A 15 30.17 31.39 29.74
C PHE A 15 29.31 31.10 28.48
N MET A 16 29.28 32.01 27.50
CA MET A 16 28.50 31.83 26.26
C MET A 16 29.36 31.51 25.05
N ASN A 17 30.59 31.09 25.24
CA ASN A 17 31.38 30.59 24.12
C ASN A 17 31.77 29.14 24.36
N GLU A 18 31.53 28.37 23.33
CA GLU A 18 32.08 27.05 23.04
C GLU A 18 31.39 25.84 23.66
N GLU A 19 30.21 25.54 23.16
CA GLU A 19 30.01 24.24 22.51
C GLU A 19 29.32 24.48 21.22
N ALA A 20 30.09 24.79 20.18
CA ALA A 20 29.68 24.53 18.82
C ALA A 20 29.51 23.01 18.69
N ILE A 21 28.29 22.55 18.95
CA ILE A 21 27.86 21.22 18.52
C ILE A 21 28.08 21.19 17.02
N SER A 22 29.10 20.44 16.59
CA SER A 22 29.34 20.13 15.20
C SER A 22 28.07 19.47 14.67
N GLU A 23 27.30 20.22 13.89
CA GLU A 23 26.23 19.72 13.03
C GLU A 23 26.85 18.88 11.90
N ASP A 24 27.51 17.80 12.25
CA ASP A 24 27.78 16.67 11.40
C ASP A 24 26.84 15.50 11.74
N GLU A 25 25.57 15.79 11.94
CA GLU A 25 24.57 14.83 11.56
C GLU A 25 24.60 14.79 10.03
N GLN A 26 25.46 13.90 9.53
CA GLN A 26 25.27 13.32 8.20
C GLN A 26 23.85 12.76 8.20
N ALA A 27 22.90 13.59 7.79
CA ALA A 27 21.63 13.13 7.30
C ALA A 27 21.99 12.12 6.19
N VAL A 28 21.82 10.84 6.51
CA VAL A 28 21.76 9.78 5.51
C VAL A 28 20.59 10.19 4.64
N SER A 29 20.89 10.90 3.55
CA SER A 29 19.95 11.22 2.48
C SER A 29 19.71 9.93 1.69
N GLY A 30 19.09 8.95 2.33
CA GLY A 30 18.37 7.93 1.62
C GLY A 30 17.21 8.65 0.93
N GLU A 31 17.24 8.73 -0.39
CA GLU A 31 16.12 9.25 -1.15
C GLU A 31 14.86 8.57 -0.63
N ALA A 32 13.88 9.38 -0.19
CA ALA A 32 12.63 8.87 0.34
C ALA A 32 11.93 8.10 -0.79
N VAL A 33 11.98 6.78 -0.71
CA VAL A 33 11.38 5.92 -1.75
C VAL A 33 9.88 6.06 -1.68
N GLU A 34 9.28 6.59 -2.74
CA GLU A 34 7.83 6.63 -2.89
C GLU A 34 7.31 5.22 -3.13
N ARG A 35 6.20 4.87 -2.49
CA ARG A 35 5.45 3.63 -2.72
C ARG A 35 4.02 3.94 -3.14
N GLN A 36 3.57 3.32 -4.21
CA GLN A 36 2.19 3.41 -4.68
C GLN A 36 1.55 2.02 -4.62
N ILE A 37 0.47 1.89 -3.85
CA ILE A 37 -0.15 0.61 -3.56
C ILE A 37 -1.62 0.67 -3.96
N VAL A 38 -2.05 -0.23 -4.84
CA VAL A 38 -3.46 -0.47 -5.16
C VAL A 38 -3.95 -1.66 -4.36
N PHE A 39 -5.00 -1.50 -3.57
CA PHE A 39 -5.76 -2.58 -2.97
C PHE A 39 -7.00 -2.84 -3.81
N ALA A 40 -7.05 -3.97 -4.50
CA ALA A 40 -8.17 -4.44 -5.31
C ALA A 40 -8.94 -5.51 -4.52
N ILE A 41 -10.20 -5.26 -4.20
CA ILE A 41 -10.99 -6.09 -3.31
C ILE A 41 -12.18 -6.66 -4.07
N ASP A 42 -12.23 -7.97 -4.14
CA ASP A 42 -13.39 -8.71 -4.62
C ASP A 42 -14.54 -8.58 -3.63
N ALA A 43 -15.66 -8.04 -4.09
CA ALA A 43 -16.88 -7.84 -3.31
C ALA A 43 -18.07 -8.63 -3.90
N SER A 44 -17.79 -9.66 -4.71
CA SER A 44 -18.78 -10.54 -5.32
C SER A 44 -19.46 -11.46 -4.28
N ASN A 45 -20.52 -12.15 -4.73
CA ASN A 45 -21.32 -13.01 -3.86
C ASN A 45 -20.52 -14.16 -3.21
N SER A 46 -19.51 -14.69 -3.87
CA SER A 46 -18.64 -15.76 -3.34
C SER A 46 -17.81 -15.28 -2.13
N MET A 47 -17.58 -13.98 -2.02
CA MET A 47 -16.90 -13.36 -0.89
C MET A 47 -17.80 -13.14 0.34
N GLN A 48 -19.08 -13.52 0.28
CA GLN A 48 -20.05 -13.28 1.36
C GLN A 48 -19.62 -13.88 2.71
N GLY A 49 -20.00 -13.20 3.78
CA GLY A 49 -19.82 -13.68 5.15
C GLY A 49 -18.41 -13.46 5.67
N TYR A 50 -17.72 -14.52 6.10
CA TYR A 50 -16.42 -14.40 6.76
C TYR A 50 -15.31 -13.92 5.82
N LYS A 51 -15.39 -14.21 4.50
CA LYS A 51 -14.35 -13.84 3.55
C LYS A 51 -14.19 -12.31 3.45
N ILE A 52 -15.28 -11.60 3.17
CA ILE A 52 -15.22 -10.13 3.07
C ILE A 52 -14.88 -9.47 4.41
N GLY A 53 -15.35 -10.05 5.53
CA GLY A 53 -14.96 -9.60 6.87
C GLY A 53 -13.46 -9.74 7.11
N ALA A 54 -12.89 -10.89 6.82
CA ALA A 54 -11.45 -11.14 6.96
C ALA A 54 -10.61 -10.21 6.07
N VAL A 55 -11.01 -9.97 4.82
CA VAL A 55 -10.34 -9.03 3.92
C VAL A 55 -10.37 -7.62 4.48
N ASN A 56 -11.52 -7.16 4.95
CA ASN A 56 -11.65 -5.83 5.57
C ASN A 56 -10.70 -5.65 6.77
N ASP A 57 -10.61 -6.65 7.63
CA ASP A 57 -9.74 -6.61 8.81
C ASP A 57 -8.26 -6.58 8.40
N ILE A 58 -7.86 -7.39 7.41
CA ILE A 58 -6.50 -7.40 6.88
C ILE A 58 -6.14 -6.05 6.27
N VAL A 59 -6.98 -5.52 5.38
CA VAL A 59 -6.72 -4.24 4.69
C VAL A 59 -6.62 -3.10 5.71
N ASN A 60 -7.54 -3.03 6.67
CA ASN A 60 -7.52 -2.01 7.72
C ASN A 60 -6.25 -2.11 8.59
N ASN A 61 -5.83 -3.32 8.96
CA ASN A 61 -4.63 -3.57 9.74
C ASN A 61 -3.35 -3.20 8.97
N VAL A 62 -3.25 -3.62 7.72
CA VAL A 62 -2.12 -3.29 6.83
C VAL A 62 -2.01 -1.79 6.63
N ILE A 63 -3.10 -1.09 6.33
CA ILE A 63 -3.13 0.37 6.20
C ILE A 63 -2.67 1.05 7.49
N SER A 64 -3.10 0.57 8.65
CA SER A 64 -2.70 1.13 9.94
C SER A 64 -1.19 0.98 10.19
N LYS A 65 -0.62 -0.17 9.85
CA LYS A 65 0.83 -0.44 9.97
C LYS A 65 1.63 0.39 8.97
N LEU A 66 1.17 0.50 7.71
CA LEU A 66 1.80 1.35 6.69
C LEU A 66 1.79 2.83 7.10
N LYS A 67 0.70 3.33 7.73
CA LYS A 67 0.65 4.69 8.29
C LYS A 67 1.69 4.92 9.37
N SER A 68 1.86 3.95 10.26
CA SER A 68 2.85 4.01 11.32
C SER A 68 4.26 4.02 10.74
N TYR A 69 4.53 3.16 9.77
CA TYR A 69 5.81 3.11 9.07
C TYR A 69 6.13 4.43 8.34
N ALA A 70 5.19 4.96 7.56
CA ALA A 70 5.38 6.21 6.84
C ALA A 70 5.72 7.40 7.77
N ARG A 71 5.17 7.40 9.00
CA ARG A 71 5.49 8.43 10.01
C ARG A 71 6.88 8.30 10.61
N THR A 72 7.36 7.06 10.79
CA THR A 72 8.63 6.80 11.49
C THR A 72 9.83 6.83 10.57
N GLN A 73 9.64 6.51 9.27
CA GLN A 73 10.73 6.34 8.31
C GLN A 73 10.81 7.45 7.25
N ALA A 74 9.98 8.50 7.37
CA ALA A 74 9.88 9.58 6.38
C ALA A 74 9.61 9.10 4.93
N HIS A 75 9.02 7.91 4.76
CA HIS A 75 8.67 7.38 3.44
C HIS A 75 7.34 7.94 2.93
N SER A 76 7.30 8.24 1.65
CA SER A 76 6.06 8.60 0.96
C SER A 76 5.31 7.34 0.55
N ILE A 77 4.12 7.13 1.10
CA ILE A 77 3.22 6.04 0.71
C ILE A 77 1.90 6.66 0.25
N SER A 78 1.49 6.34 -0.96
CA SER A 78 0.17 6.67 -1.48
C SER A 78 -0.59 5.41 -1.87
N ILE A 79 -1.90 5.44 -1.66
CA ILE A 79 -2.74 4.26 -1.89
C ILE A 79 -3.95 4.60 -2.75
N SER A 80 -4.40 3.61 -3.49
CA SER A 80 -5.71 3.55 -4.15
C SER A 80 -6.44 2.30 -3.69
N VAL A 81 -7.73 2.43 -3.40
CA VAL A 81 -8.57 1.28 -2.99
C VAL A 81 -9.75 1.19 -3.94
N VAL A 82 -9.88 0.04 -4.56
CA VAL A 82 -10.95 -0.29 -5.49
C VAL A 82 -11.60 -1.60 -5.09
N GLY A 83 -12.92 -1.65 -5.14
CA GLY A 83 -13.70 -2.87 -5.00
C GLY A 83 -14.36 -3.21 -6.34
N TYR A 84 -14.56 -4.49 -6.60
CA TYR A 84 -15.23 -4.94 -7.80
C TYR A 84 -16.16 -6.12 -7.53
N SER A 85 -17.23 -6.18 -8.31
CA SER A 85 -18.16 -7.30 -8.44
C SER A 85 -18.73 -7.26 -9.87
N SER A 86 -20.04 -7.22 -10.09
CA SER A 86 -20.64 -6.86 -11.39
C SER A 86 -20.42 -5.39 -11.78
N ARG A 87 -19.82 -4.60 -10.90
CA ARG A 87 -19.45 -3.19 -11.13
C ARG A 87 -18.23 -2.83 -10.28
N LEU A 88 -17.58 -1.74 -10.66
CA LEU A 88 -16.43 -1.18 -9.96
C LEU A 88 -16.87 -0.15 -8.92
N PHE A 89 -16.18 -0.14 -7.78
CA PHE A 89 -16.36 0.85 -6.70
C PHE A 89 -15.01 1.48 -6.40
N ARG A 90 -14.96 2.78 -6.22
CA ARG A 90 -13.73 3.49 -5.86
C ARG A 90 -13.90 4.16 -4.51
N TRP A 91 -12.97 3.88 -3.59
CA TRP A 91 -12.81 4.70 -2.37
C TRP A 91 -11.94 5.91 -2.63
N THR A 92 -11.12 5.86 -3.69
CA THR A 92 -10.26 6.95 -4.13
C THR A 92 -10.36 7.07 -5.64
N ASN A 93 -10.35 8.30 -6.17
CA ASN A 93 -10.37 8.52 -7.62
C ASN A 93 -8.99 8.30 -8.27
N ALA A 94 -7.94 8.33 -7.45
CA ALA A 94 -6.55 8.10 -7.82
C ALA A 94 -5.76 7.72 -6.56
N PHE A 95 -4.45 7.90 -6.57
CA PHE A 95 -3.65 7.71 -5.37
C PHE A 95 -3.82 8.88 -4.39
N VAL A 96 -4.01 8.56 -3.11
CA VAL A 96 -4.05 9.53 -2.01
C VAL A 96 -2.95 9.22 -1.00
N PRO A 97 -2.32 10.25 -0.37
CA PRO A 97 -1.34 10.01 0.68
C PRO A 97 -1.96 9.17 1.81
N ILE A 98 -1.25 8.14 2.23
CA ILE A 98 -1.80 7.19 3.23
C ILE A 98 -2.16 7.85 4.55
N LYS A 99 -1.48 8.94 4.93
CA LYS A 99 -1.76 9.72 6.14
C LYS A 99 -3.17 10.32 6.14
N ASP A 100 -3.68 10.67 4.96
CA ASP A 100 -4.97 11.35 4.76
C ASP A 100 -6.11 10.36 4.48
N PHE A 101 -5.79 9.10 4.17
CA PHE A 101 -6.77 8.09 3.83
C PHE A 101 -7.45 7.51 5.08
N LYS A 102 -8.76 7.36 5.02
CA LYS A 102 -9.55 6.64 6.03
C LYS A 102 -10.22 5.46 5.36
N TYR A 103 -9.87 4.25 5.79
CA TYR A 103 -10.50 3.05 5.29
C TYR A 103 -11.91 2.93 5.88
N SER A 104 -12.89 2.74 5.02
CA SER A 104 -14.22 2.28 5.38
C SER A 104 -14.41 0.85 4.85
N TYR A 105 -15.02 -0.01 5.63
CA TYR A 105 -15.21 -1.39 5.25
C TYR A 105 -15.98 -1.53 3.95
N VAL A 106 -15.52 -2.45 3.12
CA VAL A 106 -16.21 -2.87 1.90
C VAL A 106 -17.41 -3.67 2.31
N GLU A 107 -18.59 -3.21 1.93
CA GLU A 107 -19.78 -4.04 2.01
C GLU A 107 -19.84 -4.94 0.78
N MET A 108 -20.30 -6.17 0.96
CA MET A 108 -20.56 -7.06 -0.16
C MET A 108 -21.58 -6.41 -1.10
N VAL A 109 -21.28 -6.43 -2.38
CA VAL A 109 -22.20 -5.98 -3.42
C VAL A 109 -22.69 -7.19 -4.18
N ASP A 110 -23.98 -7.33 -4.23
CA ASP A 110 -24.65 -8.39 -4.97
C ASP A 110 -24.18 -8.43 -6.43
N GLY A 111 -23.72 -9.58 -6.90
CA GLY A 111 -23.27 -9.73 -8.27
C GLY A 111 -22.19 -10.80 -8.49
N LEU A 112 -21.84 -10.94 -9.75
CA LEU A 112 -20.81 -11.86 -10.25
C LEU A 112 -19.41 -11.22 -10.10
N THR A 113 -18.38 -12.03 -10.24
CA THR A 113 -16.97 -11.58 -10.23
C THR A 113 -16.58 -11.09 -11.63
N ASP A 114 -16.93 -9.85 -11.95
CA ASP A 114 -16.49 -9.20 -13.21
C ASP A 114 -15.12 -8.56 -13.03
N ILE A 115 -14.09 -9.35 -13.25
CA ILE A 115 -12.71 -8.89 -13.10
C ILE A 115 -12.24 -8.06 -14.31
N SER A 116 -12.98 -8.06 -15.43
CA SER A 116 -12.62 -7.23 -16.58
C SER A 116 -12.67 -5.73 -16.25
N ALA A 117 -13.66 -5.32 -15.45
CA ALA A 117 -13.78 -3.96 -14.95
C ALA A 117 -12.58 -3.57 -14.05
N LEU A 118 -12.09 -4.50 -13.23
CA LEU A 118 -10.86 -4.28 -12.45
C LEU A 118 -9.64 -4.07 -13.36
N PHE A 119 -9.43 -4.93 -14.38
CA PHE A 119 -8.29 -4.76 -15.28
C PHE A 119 -8.34 -3.45 -16.07
N GLN A 120 -9.52 -2.98 -16.46
CA GLN A 120 -9.69 -1.66 -17.07
C GLN A 120 -9.27 -0.55 -16.09
N GLU A 121 -9.66 -0.65 -14.83
CA GLU A 121 -9.24 0.31 -13.80
C GLU A 121 -7.74 0.27 -13.52
N LEU A 122 -7.16 -0.93 -13.45
CA LEU A 122 -5.71 -1.08 -13.29
C LEU A 122 -4.95 -0.48 -14.48
N PHE A 123 -5.48 -0.60 -15.71
CA PHE A 123 -4.94 0.09 -16.86
C PHE A 123 -4.93 1.60 -16.66
N GLU A 124 -6.07 2.20 -16.30
CA GLU A 124 -6.19 3.65 -16.07
C GLU A 124 -5.27 4.16 -14.96
N LEU A 125 -5.22 3.44 -13.83
CA LEU A 125 -4.33 3.79 -12.73
C LEU A 125 -2.85 3.70 -13.13
N THR A 126 -2.47 2.65 -13.84
CA THR A 126 -1.09 2.38 -14.24
C THR A 126 -0.61 3.37 -15.29
N GLU A 127 -1.45 3.66 -16.29
CA GLU A 127 -1.09 4.54 -17.41
C GLU A 127 -1.05 6.02 -17.01
N HIS A 128 -2.00 6.44 -16.15
CA HIS A 128 -2.22 7.88 -15.93
C HIS A 128 -1.88 8.38 -14.53
N HIS A 129 -1.74 7.48 -13.54
CA HIS A 129 -1.61 7.88 -12.14
C HIS A 129 -0.42 7.26 -11.39
N MET A 130 0.23 6.23 -11.94
CA MET A 130 1.43 5.68 -11.31
C MET A 130 2.67 6.48 -11.68
N HIS A 131 3.45 6.81 -10.66
CA HIS A 131 4.67 7.58 -10.83
C HIS A 131 5.82 6.67 -11.30
N PRO A 132 6.58 7.03 -12.37
CA PRO A 132 7.59 6.14 -12.96
C PRO A 132 8.64 5.62 -11.97
N VAL A 133 9.09 6.46 -11.03
CA VAL A 133 10.16 6.11 -10.08
C VAL A 133 9.66 5.50 -8.77
N ALA A 134 8.35 5.44 -8.54
CA ALA A 134 7.80 4.83 -7.33
C ALA A 134 7.94 3.29 -7.36
N LYS A 135 8.09 2.67 -6.19
CA LYS A 135 7.81 1.23 -6.04
C LYS A 135 6.30 1.02 -6.14
N LYS A 136 5.87 0.14 -7.01
CA LYS A 136 4.47 -0.04 -7.39
C LYS A 136 3.97 -1.42 -7.00
N PHE A 137 2.80 -1.46 -6.36
CA PHE A 137 2.18 -2.70 -5.92
C PHE A 137 0.70 -2.73 -6.30
N VAL A 138 0.24 -3.87 -6.78
CA VAL A 138 -1.19 -4.20 -6.89
C VAL A 138 -1.44 -5.43 -6.03
N VAL A 139 -2.28 -5.28 -5.02
CA VAL A 139 -2.68 -6.36 -4.10
C VAL A 139 -4.13 -6.72 -4.39
N LEU A 140 -4.34 -7.92 -4.91
CA LEU A 140 -5.66 -8.47 -5.21
C LEU A 140 -6.13 -9.36 -4.05
N PHE A 141 -7.29 -9.06 -3.50
CA PHE A 141 -8.01 -9.93 -2.54
C PHE A 141 -9.20 -10.54 -3.27
N SER A 142 -9.18 -11.85 -3.47
CA SER A 142 -10.22 -12.58 -4.19
C SER A 142 -10.26 -14.04 -3.79
N ASP A 143 -11.34 -14.74 -4.12
CA ASP A 143 -11.39 -16.21 -4.10
C ASP A 143 -11.01 -16.85 -5.45
N GLY A 144 -10.68 -16.02 -6.46
CA GLY A 144 -10.01 -16.47 -7.67
C GLY A 144 -10.90 -17.10 -8.75
N LEU A 145 -12.21 -16.91 -8.69
CA LEU A 145 -13.14 -17.48 -9.67
C LEU A 145 -13.77 -16.38 -10.54
N PRO A 146 -13.05 -15.82 -11.55
CA PRO A 146 -13.63 -14.83 -12.45
C PRO A 146 -14.76 -15.44 -13.29
N THR A 147 -15.86 -14.69 -13.41
CA THR A 147 -17.04 -15.12 -14.19
C THR A 147 -17.17 -14.42 -15.53
N SER A 148 -16.32 -13.43 -15.80
CA SER A 148 -16.28 -12.68 -17.06
C SER A 148 -15.09 -13.08 -17.93
N ASP A 149 -15.20 -12.84 -19.23
CA ASP A 149 -14.05 -12.85 -20.13
C ASP A 149 -13.23 -11.58 -19.87
N TYR A 150 -12.00 -11.76 -19.40
CA TYR A 150 -11.13 -10.66 -18.97
C TYR A 150 -9.81 -10.58 -19.76
N GLN A 151 -9.54 -11.51 -20.65
CA GLN A 151 -8.25 -11.65 -21.32
C GLN A 151 -7.88 -10.38 -22.13
N GLU A 152 -8.85 -9.76 -22.79
CA GLU A 152 -8.62 -8.51 -23.55
C GLU A 152 -8.25 -7.36 -22.61
N ALA A 153 -9.01 -7.17 -21.53
CA ALA A 153 -8.75 -6.12 -20.55
C ALA A 153 -7.40 -6.32 -19.84
N GLN A 154 -7.08 -7.56 -19.47
CA GLN A 154 -5.77 -7.92 -18.90
C GLN A 154 -4.64 -7.65 -19.87
N SER A 155 -4.80 -8.08 -21.14
CA SER A 155 -3.79 -7.85 -22.18
C SER A 155 -3.52 -6.37 -22.39
N LYS A 156 -4.58 -5.54 -22.37
CA LYS A 156 -4.44 -4.09 -22.46
C LYS A 156 -3.65 -3.52 -21.28
N TRP A 157 -3.95 -3.93 -20.04
CA TRP A 157 -3.18 -3.52 -18.87
C TRP A 157 -1.70 -3.93 -18.98
N MET A 158 -1.42 -5.14 -19.50
CA MET A 158 -0.06 -5.64 -19.70
C MET A 158 0.77 -4.83 -20.70
N THR A 159 0.14 -3.99 -21.54
CA THR A 159 0.87 -3.12 -22.49
C THR A 159 1.36 -1.81 -21.88
N THR A 160 0.93 -1.45 -20.67
CA THR A 160 1.37 -0.21 -20.01
C THR A 160 2.85 -0.28 -19.61
N ASP A 161 3.56 0.82 -19.74
CA ASP A 161 4.99 0.89 -19.41
C ASP A 161 5.26 0.50 -17.95
N GLN A 162 4.35 0.88 -17.05
CA GLN A 162 4.48 0.64 -15.61
C GLN A 162 4.15 -0.81 -15.19
N TYR A 163 3.52 -1.62 -16.07
CA TYR A 163 3.10 -2.98 -15.73
C TYR A 163 4.26 -3.87 -15.28
N LYS A 164 5.40 -3.80 -16.00
CA LYS A 164 6.57 -4.64 -15.71
C LYS A 164 7.18 -4.33 -14.35
N ASP A 165 7.18 -3.06 -13.97
CA ASP A 165 7.74 -2.56 -12.72
C ASP A 165 6.76 -2.64 -11.56
N THR A 166 5.51 -3.03 -11.82
CA THR A 166 4.48 -3.22 -10.80
C THR A 166 4.54 -4.63 -10.24
N GLN A 167 4.75 -4.75 -8.93
CA GLN A 167 4.65 -6.03 -8.24
C GLN A 167 3.17 -6.38 -8.02
N LYS A 168 2.76 -7.56 -8.50
CA LYS A 168 1.41 -8.09 -8.37
C LYS A 168 1.40 -9.15 -7.28
N ILE A 169 0.51 -9.02 -6.32
CA ILE A 169 0.35 -9.91 -5.17
C ILE A 169 -1.11 -10.35 -5.14
N ALA A 170 -1.36 -11.64 -5.05
CA ALA A 170 -2.69 -12.16 -4.75
C ALA A 170 -2.76 -12.60 -3.29
N VAL A 171 -3.84 -12.22 -2.62
CA VAL A 171 -4.16 -12.67 -1.25
C VAL A 171 -5.44 -13.47 -1.32
N ALA A 172 -5.35 -14.76 -1.01
CA ALA A 172 -6.41 -15.73 -1.19
C ALA A 172 -6.67 -16.56 0.07
N PHE A 173 -7.82 -17.20 0.14
CA PHE A 173 -8.16 -18.13 1.22
C PHE A 173 -7.53 -19.50 0.94
N ASP A 174 -7.19 -20.23 2.00
CA ASP A 174 -6.49 -21.53 1.86
C ASP A 174 -7.27 -22.52 0.99
N ASP A 175 -8.60 -22.54 1.11
CA ASP A 175 -9.46 -23.42 0.32
C ASP A 175 -9.42 -23.06 -1.18
N ASP A 176 -9.38 -21.78 -1.50
CA ASP A 176 -9.30 -21.27 -2.87
C ASP A 176 -7.93 -21.53 -3.49
N LEU A 177 -6.86 -21.60 -2.69
CA LEU A 177 -5.52 -21.95 -3.14
C LEU A 177 -5.38 -23.43 -3.56
N THR A 178 -6.27 -24.30 -3.07
CA THR A 178 -6.31 -25.70 -3.45
C THR A 178 -7.20 -26.00 -4.66
N ASP A 179 -8.04 -25.04 -5.05
CA ASP A 179 -8.83 -25.14 -6.28
C ASP A 179 -7.96 -24.88 -7.52
N PRO A 180 -7.91 -25.79 -8.50
CA PRO A 180 -7.02 -25.65 -9.65
C PRO A 180 -7.31 -24.41 -10.51
N GLN A 181 -8.59 -23.99 -10.66
CA GLN A 181 -8.97 -22.84 -11.50
C GLN A 181 -8.57 -21.54 -10.81
N SER A 182 -8.83 -21.43 -9.51
CA SER A 182 -8.41 -20.29 -8.70
C SER A 182 -6.88 -20.17 -8.67
N ALA A 183 -6.17 -21.27 -8.46
CA ALA A 183 -4.72 -21.30 -8.46
C ALA A 183 -4.12 -20.87 -9.80
N GLU A 184 -4.68 -21.33 -10.92
CA GLU A 184 -4.26 -20.90 -12.26
C GLU A 184 -4.48 -19.41 -12.46
N PHE A 185 -5.65 -18.89 -12.10
CA PHE A 185 -5.95 -17.46 -12.19
C PHE A 185 -4.96 -16.61 -11.37
N PHE A 186 -4.67 -16.99 -10.12
CA PHE A 186 -3.71 -16.26 -9.29
C PHE A 186 -2.30 -16.28 -9.86
N GLN A 187 -1.87 -17.38 -10.45
CA GLN A 187 -0.58 -17.48 -11.14
C GLN A 187 -0.52 -16.54 -12.37
N GLN A 188 -1.58 -16.51 -13.17
CA GLN A 188 -1.68 -15.63 -14.33
C GLN A 188 -1.69 -14.16 -13.92
N PHE A 189 -2.40 -13.81 -12.84
CA PHE A 189 -2.44 -12.44 -12.32
C PHE A 189 -1.07 -11.98 -11.80
N THR A 190 -0.42 -12.79 -10.97
CA THR A 190 0.82 -12.38 -10.29
C THR A 190 2.05 -12.43 -11.18
N VAL A 191 2.05 -13.22 -12.25
CA VAL A 191 3.18 -13.46 -13.18
C VAL A 191 4.41 -14.04 -12.47
N THR A 192 4.79 -13.49 -11.31
CA THR A 192 5.93 -13.92 -10.49
C THR A 192 5.56 -14.99 -9.45
N GLY A 193 4.28 -15.35 -9.35
CA GLY A 193 3.79 -16.37 -8.42
C GLY A 193 3.68 -15.90 -6.96
N THR A 194 3.64 -14.58 -6.69
CA THR A 194 3.49 -14.07 -5.32
C THR A 194 2.03 -14.20 -4.87
N VAL A 195 1.67 -15.39 -4.40
CA VAL A 195 0.36 -15.68 -3.79
C VAL A 195 0.54 -15.88 -2.29
N ILE A 196 -0.31 -15.24 -1.49
CA ILE A 196 -0.24 -15.22 -0.03
C ILE A 196 -1.59 -15.69 0.53
N SER A 197 -1.57 -16.54 1.55
CA SER A 197 -2.78 -16.84 2.31
C SER A 197 -3.24 -15.63 3.12
N VAL A 198 -4.55 -15.45 3.29
CA VAL A 198 -5.15 -14.45 4.20
C VAL A 198 -4.61 -14.54 5.63
N LYS A 199 -4.02 -15.67 6.02
CA LYS A 199 -3.38 -15.88 7.33
C LYS A 199 -1.98 -15.28 7.41
N GLU A 200 -1.35 -14.95 6.28
CA GLU A 200 0.05 -14.49 6.19
C GLU A 200 0.15 -12.96 6.03
N GLN A 201 -0.68 -12.19 6.73
CA GLN A 201 -0.71 -10.72 6.58
C GLN A 201 0.64 -10.03 6.91
N GLU A 202 1.46 -10.62 7.80
CA GLU A 202 2.81 -10.09 8.09
C GLU A 202 3.75 -10.22 6.89
N LYS A 203 3.62 -11.30 6.12
CA LYS A 203 4.36 -11.47 4.87
C LYS A 203 3.94 -10.44 3.81
N LEU A 204 2.63 -10.16 3.70
CA LEU A 204 2.15 -9.08 2.84
C LEU A 204 2.78 -7.74 3.23
N LEU A 205 2.75 -7.42 4.53
CA LEU A 205 3.32 -6.17 5.02
C LEU A 205 4.82 -6.09 4.74
N SER A 206 5.59 -7.16 4.97
CA SER A 206 7.03 -7.22 4.65
C SER A 206 7.28 -6.90 3.19
N ILE A 207 6.54 -7.52 2.26
CA ILE A 207 6.71 -7.26 0.81
C ILE A 207 6.41 -5.80 0.45
N LEU A 208 5.39 -5.20 1.06
CA LEU A 208 5.02 -3.80 0.78
C LEU A 208 6.03 -2.79 1.35
N LEU A 209 6.82 -3.18 2.34
CA LEU A 209 7.80 -2.32 2.99
C LEU A 209 9.23 -2.49 2.44
N ASP A 210 9.53 -3.61 1.79
CA ASP A 210 10.81 -3.85 1.11
C ASP A 210 10.95 -2.95 -0.13
#